data_75a445e32e66f263943686de90d1efef
#
_entry.id   75a445e32e66f263943686de90d1efef
#
_cell.length_a   1.000
_cell.length_b   1.000
_cell.length_c   1.000
_cell.angle_alpha   90.00
_cell.angle_beta   90.00
_cell.angle_gamma   90.00
#
_symmetry.space_group_name_H-M   'P 1'
#
loop_
_entity.id
_entity.type
_entity.pdbx_description
1 polymer ?
#
loop_
_entity_poly.entity_id
_entity_poly.type
_entity_poly.pdbx_seq_one_letter_code
_entity_poly.pdbx_strand_id
1 'polypeptide(L)'
;TVYRPEGENTVLPSTWHQTGVSFWGKTKGWRYELQFLAGLNSDNFTNTGWINKGPGTPTEGEIATKYGTALRIDNYCIKGLRIGLSGYYGHAIGNSYPNNKDGAESKYKGVVAIGAIDFTYNNYNWIVRGQADYGYLSDAKQLKYFTNRQNGLSPFHHSAFVSKNAFAYGIEAGYNVFSQIEKLRQDNQKLYLFGRYEHYNPYASKTKNTSYDYTNVQRMAVGINYYPVKQIVVKAEYSHRFLKSQY
;
A
#
# COMPACT_ATOMS: atom_id res chain seq x y z
N THR A 1 4.83 4.61 15.54
CA THR A 1 3.38 4.79 15.45
C THR A 1 2.60 3.65 16.09
N VAL A 2 1.35 3.88 16.46
CA VAL A 2 0.44 2.84 16.98
C VAL A 2 -0.11 2.01 15.83
N TYR A 3 -0.40 2.64 14.69
CA TYR A 3 -0.98 2.01 13.49
C TYR A 3 -0.02 2.09 12.31
N ARG A 4 -0.16 1.13 11.37
CA ARG A 4 0.47 1.22 10.04
C ARG A 4 -0.08 2.45 9.30
N PRO A 5 0.68 2.99 8.32
CA PRO A 5 0.17 4.04 7.44
C PRO A 5 -1.17 3.61 6.81
N GLU A 6 -2.18 4.47 6.95
CA GLU A 6 -3.52 4.15 6.46
C GLU A 6 -3.58 4.18 4.94
N GLY A 7 -2.86 5.14 4.33
CA GLY A 7 -2.82 5.29 2.89
C GLY A 7 -2.26 4.07 2.16
N GLU A 8 -1.15 3.52 2.67
CA GLU A 8 -0.57 2.28 2.15
C GLU A 8 -1.58 1.13 2.21
N ASN A 9 -2.19 0.90 3.37
CA ASN A 9 -3.16 -0.18 3.57
C ASN A 9 -4.47 0.01 2.78
N THR A 10 -4.78 1.24 2.37
CA THR A 10 -5.98 1.52 1.57
C THR A 10 -5.75 1.23 0.10
N VAL A 11 -4.60 1.62 -0.44
CA VAL A 11 -4.31 1.53 -1.88
C VAL A 11 -3.70 0.17 -2.25
N LEU A 12 -2.82 -0.34 -1.40
CA LEU A 12 -2.10 -1.60 -1.60
C LEU A 12 -2.56 -2.67 -0.60
N PRO A 13 -2.37 -3.96 -0.92
CA PRO A 13 -2.64 -5.04 0.02
C PRO A 13 -1.85 -4.87 1.32
N SER A 14 -2.51 -5.01 2.46
CA SER A 14 -1.86 -4.94 3.78
C SER A 14 -0.80 -6.03 3.96
N THR A 15 -1.04 -7.19 3.38
CA THR A 15 -0.08 -8.26 3.17
C THR A 15 -0.27 -8.78 1.76
N TRP A 16 0.79 -8.74 0.96
CA TRP A 16 0.72 -9.18 -0.42
C TRP A 16 1.14 -10.64 -0.50
N HIS A 17 0.18 -11.51 -0.80
CA HIS A 17 0.38 -12.94 -0.99
C HIS A 17 0.17 -13.28 -2.46
N GLN A 18 1.18 -13.87 -3.08
CA GLN A 18 1.05 -14.43 -4.42
C GLN A 18 2.05 -15.57 -4.59
N THR A 19 1.64 -16.61 -5.30
CA THR A 19 2.54 -17.70 -5.69
C THR A 19 3.51 -17.22 -6.76
N GLY A 20 4.77 -17.56 -6.63
CA GLY A 20 5.78 -17.13 -7.59
C GLY A 20 7.18 -17.56 -7.22
N VAL A 21 8.15 -17.00 -7.94
CA VAL A 21 9.59 -17.22 -7.75
C VAL A 21 10.26 -15.88 -7.53
N SER A 22 11.16 -15.83 -6.54
CA SER A 22 11.93 -14.65 -6.20
C SER A 22 13.43 -14.89 -6.37
N PHE A 23 14.11 -13.93 -6.99
CA PHE A 23 15.57 -13.85 -7.08
C PHE A 23 16.03 -12.62 -6.34
N TRP A 24 16.89 -12.78 -5.34
CA TRP A 24 17.37 -11.67 -4.55
C TRP A 24 18.87 -11.76 -4.28
N GLY A 25 19.48 -10.62 -4.02
CA GLY A 25 20.87 -10.55 -3.67
C GLY A 25 21.25 -9.26 -2.94
N LYS A 26 22.48 -9.24 -2.39
CA LYS A 26 23.05 -8.07 -1.73
C LYS A 26 24.48 -7.87 -2.20
N THR A 27 24.87 -6.63 -2.44
CA THR A 27 26.24 -6.28 -2.78
C THR A 27 26.54 -4.83 -2.40
N LYS A 28 27.68 -4.58 -1.72
CA LYS A 28 28.23 -3.23 -1.41
C LYS A 28 27.19 -2.19 -0.94
N GLY A 29 26.29 -2.59 -0.01
CA GLY A 29 25.25 -1.70 0.52
C GLY A 29 23.98 -1.61 -0.34
N TRP A 30 23.88 -2.39 -1.38
CA TRP A 30 22.66 -2.53 -2.18
C TRP A 30 21.99 -3.89 -1.92
N ARG A 31 20.67 -3.93 -1.88
CA ARG A 31 19.84 -5.13 -1.95
C ARG A 31 18.93 -5.00 -3.16
N TYR A 32 18.78 -6.07 -3.91
CA TYR A 32 17.83 -6.15 -5.02
C TYR A 32 17.02 -7.42 -4.92
N GLU A 33 15.80 -7.36 -5.44
CA GLU A 33 14.88 -8.48 -5.48
C GLU A 33 13.99 -8.35 -6.72
N LEU A 34 13.92 -9.42 -7.51
CA LEU A 34 13.05 -9.56 -8.68
C LEU A 34 12.14 -10.75 -8.44
N GLN A 35 10.84 -10.54 -8.63
CA GLN A 35 9.83 -11.56 -8.42
C GLN A 35 9.00 -11.75 -9.68
N PHE A 36 8.71 -13.00 -10.02
CA PHE A 36 7.72 -13.40 -11.01
C PHE A 36 6.57 -14.07 -10.26
N LEU A 37 5.37 -13.53 -10.42
CA LEU A 37 4.23 -13.80 -9.55
C LEU A 37 3.00 -14.14 -10.40
N ALA A 38 2.04 -14.85 -9.81
CA ALA A 38 0.68 -14.89 -10.34
C ALA A 38 0.12 -13.45 -10.43
N GLY A 39 -0.76 -13.19 -11.40
CA GLY A 39 -1.41 -11.88 -11.54
C GLY A 39 -2.41 -11.60 -10.43
N LEU A 40 -2.79 -10.34 -10.26
CA LEU A 40 -3.88 -9.97 -9.36
C LEU A 40 -5.24 -10.42 -9.93
N ASN A 41 -6.21 -10.63 -9.04
CA ASN A 41 -7.59 -10.87 -9.42
C ASN A 41 -8.37 -9.54 -9.43
N SER A 42 -8.76 -9.09 -10.63
CA SER A 42 -9.48 -7.82 -10.80
C SER A 42 -10.90 -7.82 -10.21
N ASP A 43 -11.50 -8.99 -9.96
CA ASP A 43 -12.86 -9.10 -9.39
C ASP A 43 -12.91 -8.57 -7.95
N ASN A 44 -11.75 -8.55 -7.28
CA ASN A 44 -11.60 -8.04 -5.92
C ASN A 44 -11.23 -6.55 -5.85
N PHE A 45 -11.11 -5.85 -6.99
CA PHE A 45 -10.79 -4.43 -7.01
C PHE A 45 -12.00 -3.59 -6.61
N THR A 46 -11.78 -2.50 -5.87
CA THR A 46 -12.85 -1.66 -5.34
C THR A 46 -12.60 -0.17 -5.55
N ASN A 47 -13.66 0.64 -5.45
CA ASN A 47 -13.56 2.10 -5.53
C ASN A 47 -12.87 2.72 -4.30
N THR A 48 -13.00 2.09 -3.13
CA THR A 48 -12.47 2.59 -1.85
C THR A 48 -11.10 2.02 -1.51
N GLY A 49 -10.70 0.94 -2.16
CA GLY A 49 -9.46 0.23 -1.85
C GLY A 49 -8.59 -0.08 -3.08
N TRP A 50 -8.97 0.41 -4.26
CA TRP A 50 -8.26 0.17 -5.51
C TRP A 50 -7.94 -1.32 -5.70
N ILE A 51 -6.67 -1.74 -5.55
CA ILE A 51 -6.21 -3.13 -5.71
C ILE A 51 -5.97 -3.86 -4.37
N ASN A 52 -6.30 -3.28 -3.24
CA ASN A 52 -5.88 -3.79 -1.92
C ASN A 52 -6.35 -5.23 -1.61
N LYS A 53 -7.41 -5.69 -2.25
CA LYS A 53 -7.92 -7.07 -2.16
C LYS A 53 -7.55 -7.94 -3.38
N GLY A 54 -6.79 -7.41 -4.31
CA GLY A 54 -6.43 -8.09 -5.55
C GLY A 54 -5.68 -9.42 -5.40
N PRO A 55 -4.82 -9.62 -4.39
CA PRO A 55 -4.16 -10.91 -4.17
C PRO A 55 -5.07 -12.06 -3.71
N GLY A 56 -6.32 -11.78 -3.31
CA GLY A 56 -7.20 -12.80 -2.72
C GLY A 56 -6.84 -13.12 -1.27
N THR A 57 -7.30 -14.27 -0.77
CA THR A 57 -6.98 -14.76 0.58
C THR A 57 -5.90 -15.86 0.53
N PRO A 58 -5.05 -15.99 1.55
CA PRO A 58 -3.97 -17.00 1.56
C PRO A 58 -4.46 -18.46 1.49
N THR A 59 -5.74 -18.69 1.78
CA THR A 59 -6.37 -20.03 1.79
C THR A 59 -7.02 -20.40 0.47
N GLU A 60 -7.19 -19.44 -0.46
CA GLU A 60 -7.69 -19.70 -1.80
C GLU A 60 -6.53 -20.12 -2.70
N GLY A 61 -6.70 -21.23 -3.42
CA GLY A 61 -5.74 -21.64 -4.44
C GLY A 61 -5.63 -20.56 -5.51
N GLU A 62 -4.43 -20.01 -5.69
CA GLU A 62 -4.18 -18.99 -6.69
C GLU A 62 -4.21 -19.56 -8.09
N ILE A 63 -4.99 -18.95 -8.96
CA ILE A 63 -5.04 -19.29 -10.37
C ILE A 63 -4.04 -18.38 -11.10
N ALA A 64 -3.04 -19.00 -11.71
CA ALA A 64 -2.00 -18.28 -12.45
C ALA A 64 -2.30 -18.26 -13.96
N THR A 65 -3.45 -17.76 -14.37
CA THR A 65 -3.74 -17.54 -15.80
C THR A 65 -3.18 -16.21 -16.30
N LYS A 66 -2.86 -15.30 -15.39
CA LYS A 66 -2.17 -14.03 -15.64
C LYS A 66 -0.95 -13.92 -14.75
N TYR A 67 0.02 -13.14 -15.17
CA TYR A 67 1.31 -13.03 -14.49
C TYR A 67 1.64 -11.58 -14.18
N GLY A 68 2.45 -11.38 -13.16
CA GLY A 68 3.02 -10.12 -12.76
C GLY A 68 4.49 -10.24 -12.42
N THR A 69 5.15 -9.11 -12.39
CA THR A 69 6.57 -8.99 -12.00
C THR A 69 6.69 -7.87 -10.99
N ALA A 70 7.43 -8.10 -9.91
CA ALA A 70 7.77 -7.09 -8.94
C ALA A 70 9.29 -6.93 -8.87
N LEU A 71 9.73 -5.69 -8.69
CA LEU A 71 11.14 -5.32 -8.50
C LEU A 71 11.28 -4.48 -7.24
N ARG A 72 12.30 -4.75 -6.45
CA ARG A 72 12.72 -3.91 -5.34
C ARG A 72 14.22 -3.71 -5.32
N ILE A 73 14.64 -2.47 -5.08
CA ILE A 73 16.04 -2.08 -4.90
C ILE A 73 16.13 -1.23 -3.63
N ASP A 74 16.98 -1.64 -2.68
CA ASP A 74 17.26 -0.90 -1.46
C ASP A 74 18.74 -0.45 -1.44
N ASN A 75 18.97 0.78 -1.01
CA ASN A 75 20.31 1.34 -0.76
C ASN A 75 20.52 1.57 0.74
N TYR A 76 21.64 1.11 1.27
CA TYR A 76 22.09 1.24 2.66
C TYR A 76 23.46 1.88 2.78
N CYS A 77 23.97 2.56 1.75
CA CYS A 77 25.33 3.12 1.71
C CYS A 77 25.54 4.23 2.74
N ILE A 78 24.49 4.91 3.15
CA ILE A 78 24.55 5.99 4.15
C ILE A 78 24.16 5.43 5.52
N LYS A 79 25.02 5.63 6.52
CA LYS A 79 24.78 5.14 7.88
C LYS A 79 23.46 5.69 8.45
N GLY A 80 22.60 4.78 8.86
CA GLY A 80 21.29 5.11 9.43
C GLY A 80 20.20 5.44 8.39
N LEU A 81 20.51 5.47 7.10
CA LEU A 81 19.56 5.74 6.03
C LEU A 81 19.40 4.52 5.11
N ARG A 82 18.17 4.09 4.91
CA ARG A 82 17.76 3.18 3.84
C ARG A 82 16.85 3.93 2.88
N ILE A 83 17.10 3.81 1.59
CA ILE A 83 16.21 4.27 0.52
C ILE A 83 15.83 3.07 -0.30
N GLY A 84 14.53 2.89 -0.56
CA GLY A 84 13.97 1.80 -1.36
C GLY A 84 13.20 2.31 -2.55
N LEU A 85 13.35 1.63 -3.69
CA LEU A 85 12.50 1.78 -4.87
C LEU A 85 11.83 0.44 -5.14
N SER A 86 10.54 0.48 -5.43
CA SER A 86 9.75 -0.72 -5.78
C SER A 86 8.92 -0.45 -7.02
N GLY A 87 8.71 -1.50 -7.80
CA GLY A 87 7.82 -1.48 -8.93
C GLY A 87 7.06 -2.79 -9.06
N TYR A 88 5.83 -2.72 -9.54
CA TYR A 88 5.02 -3.88 -9.92
C TYR A 88 4.41 -3.64 -11.29
N TYR A 89 4.40 -4.67 -12.12
CA TYR A 89 3.72 -4.68 -13.40
C TYR A 89 3.05 -6.05 -13.60
N GLY A 90 1.75 -6.07 -13.87
CA GLY A 90 1.04 -7.33 -14.06
C GLY A 90 -0.32 -7.16 -14.72
N HIS A 91 -0.89 -8.26 -15.15
CA HIS A 91 -2.22 -8.34 -15.74
C HIS A 91 -3.21 -8.89 -14.71
N ALA A 92 -4.40 -8.31 -14.64
CA ALA A 92 -5.38 -8.65 -13.62
C ALA A 92 -6.72 -9.17 -14.19
N ILE A 93 -7.17 -8.69 -15.37
CA ILE A 93 -8.43 -9.12 -15.96
C ILE A 93 -8.31 -10.57 -16.46
N GLY A 94 -9.28 -11.42 -16.08
CA GLY A 94 -9.31 -12.83 -16.43
C GLY A 94 -8.42 -13.72 -15.56
N ASN A 95 -7.85 -13.23 -14.48
CA ASN A 95 -7.17 -14.03 -13.47
C ASN A 95 -8.14 -14.46 -12.36
N SER A 96 -9.29 -14.93 -12.73
CA SER A 96 -10.35 -15.44 -11.86
C SER A 96 -10.73 -16.87 -12.24
N TYR A 97 -11.47 -17.55 -11.40
CA TYR A 97 -11.83 -18.98 -11.57
C TYR A 97 -12.56 -19.26 -12.90
N PRO A 98 -12.53 -20.51 -13.43
CA PRO A 98 -12.49 -20.90 -14.84
C PRO A 98 -13.74 -20.66 -15.67
N ASN A 99 -14.70 -19.88 -15.22
CA ASN A 99 -15.99 -19.76 -15.92
C ASN A 99 -16.10 -18.56 -16.86
N ASN A 100 -15.06 -17.78 -17.03
CA ASN A 100 -15.07 -16.68 -18.00
C ASN A 100 -14.68 -17.15 -19.41
N LYS A 101 -15.60 -17.88 -20.03
CA LYS A 101 -15.45 -18.37 -21.42
C LYS A 101 -15.78 -17.33 -22.49
N ASP A 102 -16.13 -16.11 -22.11
CA ASP A 102 -16.54 -15.12 -23.09
C ASP A 102 -15.31 -14.43 -23.73
N GLY A 103 -15.14 -14.64 -25.02
CA GLY A 103 -14.04 -14.08 -25.81
C GLY A 103 -13.86 -12.56 -25.79
N ALA A 104 -14.81 -11.81 -25.20
CA ALA A 104 -14.68 -10.39 -24.93
C ALA A 104 -13.60 -10.07 -23.89
N GLU A 105 -13.28 -10.96 -22.98
CA GLU A 105 -12.26 -10.78 -21.94
C GLU A 105 -10.85 -10.84 -22.48
N SER A 106 -10.60 -11.56 -23.54
CA SER A 106 -9.30 -11.64 -24.18
C SER A 106 -8.80 -10.29 -24.75
N LYS A 107 -9.71 -9.34 -24.97
CA LYS A 107 -9.40 -8.02 -25.52
C LYS A 107 -8.84 -7.06 -24.46
N TYR A 108 -9.24 -7.20 -23.20
CA TYR A 108 -8.83 -6.32 -22.11
C TYR A 108 -7.87 -7.04 -21.17
N LYS A 109 -6.77 -6.37 -20.81
CA LYS A 109 -5.70 -6.96 -20.00
C LYS A 109 -5.78 -6.54 -18.53
N GLY A 110 -6.32 -5.35 -18.26
CA GLY A 110 -6.31 -4.79 -16.92
C GLY A 110 -4.90 -4.69 -16.36
N VAL A 111 -4.03 -3.98 -17.08
CA VAL A 111 -2.63 -3.82 -16.66
C VAL A 111 -2.59 -3.00 -15.39
N VAL A 112 -2.01 -3.55 -14.33
CA VAL A 112 -1.67 -2.85 -13.09
C VAL A 112 -0.20 -2.52 -13.14
N ALA A 113 0.14 -1.22 -13.03
CA ALA A 113 1.50 -0.74 -12.89
C ALA A 113 1.61 0.11 -11.62
N ILE A 114 2.59 -0.18 -10.77
CA ILE A 114 2.81 0.53 -9.51
C ILE A 114 4.27 0.92 -9.43
N GLY A 115 4.53 2.17 -9.04
CA GLY A 115 5.84 2.66 -8.65
C GLY A 115 5.78 3.15 -7.20
N ALA A 116 6.79 2.82 -6.41
CA ALA A 116 6.89 3.23 -5.03
C ALA A 116 8.32 3.62 -4.65
N ILE A 117 8.43 4.65 -3.82
CA ILE A 117 9.68 5.04 -3.17
C ILE A 117 9.44 5.09 -1.67
N ASP A 118 10.38 4.59 -0.89
CA ASP A 118 10.34 4.68 0.56
C ASP A 118 11.73 4.92 1.14
N PHE A 119 11.76 5.52 2.34
CA PHE A 119 13.00 5.69 3.07
C PHE A 119 12.79 5.51 4.57
N THR A 120 13.84 5.12 5.24
CA THR A 120 13.91 5.09 6.71
C THR A 120 15.25 5.64 7.14
N TYR A 121 15.21 6.67 7.99
CA TYR A 121 16.38 7.23 8.66
C TYR A 121 16.30 6.94 10.15
N ASN A 122 17.36 6.38 10.70
CA ASN A 122 17.46 6.07 12.13
C ASN A 122 18.88 6.39 12.61
N ASN A 123 19.10 7.64 13.01
CA ASN A 123 20.36 8.12 13.54
C ASN A 123 20.13 9.38 14.38
N TYR A 124 21.10 9.76 15.22
CA TYR A 124 21.09 10.98 16.06
C TYR A 124 19.78 11.15 16.89
N ASN A 125 19.25 10.04 17.43
CA ASN A 125 17.98 10.02 18.19
C ASN A 125 16.73 10.33 17.38
N TRP A 126 16.85 10.48 16.07
CA TRP A 126 15.74 10.64 15.14
C TRP A 126 15.36 9.31 14.50
N ILE A 127 14.07 9.11 14.32
CA ILE A 127 13.52 8.09 13.42
C ILE A 127 12.61 8.84 12.44
N VAL A 128 12.99 8.84 11.16
CA VAL A 128 12.17 9.45 10.09
C VAL A 128 11.87 8.37 9.07
N ARG A 129 10.61 8.29 8.65
CA ARG A 129 10.14 7.36 7.62
C ARG A 129 9.26 8.11 6.64
N GLY A 130 9.38 7.76 5.39
CA GLY A 130 8.51 8.31 4.35
C GLY A 130 8.30 7.30 3.26
N GLN A 131 7.17 7.42 2.58
CA GLN A 131 6.83 6.62 1.41
C GLN A 131 5.94 7.40 0.47
N ALA A 132 5.99 7.04 -0.80
CA ALA A 132 5.07 7.50 -1.82
C ALA A 132 4.84 6.38 -2.83
N ASP A 133 3.57 6.07 -3.07
CA ASP A 133 3.10 5.04 -3.97
C ASP A 133 2.19 5.66 -5.03
N TYR A 134 2.39 5.29 -6.29
CA TYR A 134 1.52 5.67 -7.38
C TYR A 134 1.16 4.46 -8.21
N GLY A 135 -0.13 4.28 -8.46
CA GLY A 135 -0.68 3.17 -9.19
C GLY A 135 -1.46 3.60 -10.43
N TYR A 136 -1.33 2.81 -11.48
CA TYR A 136 -2.06 2.93 -12.74
C TYR A 136 -2.74 1.61 -13.09
N LEU A 137 -3.99 1.68 -13.55
CA LEU A 137 -4.79 0.56 -14.00
C LEU A 137 -5.33 0.85 -15.40
N SER A 138 -4.94 0.03 -16.39
CA SER A 138 -5.57 0.09 -17.70
C SER A 138 -6.97 -0.53 -17.67
N ASP A 139 -7.79 -0.19 -18.65
CA ASP A 139 -9.12 -0.79 -18.84
C ASP A 139 -10.06 -0.69 -17.61
N ALA A 140 -9.79 0.28 -16.70
CA ALA A 140 -10.55 0.48 -15.47
C ALA A 140 -12.07 0.66 -15.68
N LYS A 141 -12.48 1.22 -16.82
CA LYS A 141 -13.90 1.37 -17.18
C LYS A 141 -14.59 0.03 -17.49
N GLN A 142 -13.84 -0.90 -18.04
CA GLN A 142 -14.31 -2.22 -18.44
C GLN A 142 -14.49 -3.14 -17.24
N LEU A 143 -13.71 -2.98 -16.17
CA LEU A 143 -13.82 -3.74 -14.94
C LEU A 143 -15.24 -3.70 -14.34
N LYS A 144 -15.92 -2.55 -14.39
CA LYS A 144 -17.32 -2.43 -13.99
C LYS A 144 -18.23 -3.41 -14.71
N TYR A 145 -18.04 -3.56 -16.01
CA TYR A 145 -18.86 -4.39 -16.85
C TYR A 145 -18.73 -5.88 -16.49
N PHE A 146 -17.51 -6.32 -16.22
CA PHE A 146 -17.22 -7.71 -15.87
C PHE A 146 -17.72 -8.07 -14.47
N THR A 147 -17.47 -7.24 -13.48
CA THR A 147 -17.93 -7.46 -12.10
C THR A 147 -19.45 -7.55 -12.01
N ASN A 148 -20.18 -6.74 -12.78
CA ASN A 148 -21.66 -6.82 -12.83
C ASN A 148 -22.17 -8.10 -13.46
N ARG A 149 -21.46 -8.65 -14.43
CA ARG A 149 -21.88 -9.84 -15.16
C ARG A 149 -21.71 -11.12 -14.35
N GLN A 150 -20.65 -11.19 -13.52
CA GLN A 150 -20.38 -12.35 -12.67
C GLN A 150 -21.26 -12.42 -11.43
N ASN A 151 -21.58 -11.28 -10.83
CA ASN A 151 -22.37 -11.18 -9.61
C ASN A 151 -23.89 -11.06 -9.90
N GLY A 152 -24.31 -11.49 -11.05
CA GLY A 152 -25.58 -11.28 -11.74
C GLY A 152 -26.86 -11.56 -11.01
N LEU A 153 -27.09 -11.22 -9.75
CA LEU A 153 -28.42 -11.31 -9.12
C LEU A 153 -28.52 -10.61 -7.74
N SER A 154 -27.51 -9.89 -7.26
CA SER A 154 -27.69 -9.15 -6.02
C SER A 154 -27.96 -7.66 -6.27
N PRO A 155 -29.17 -7.15 -5.94
CA PRO A 155 -29.49 -5.74 -6.04
C PRO A 155 -28.64 -4.85 -5.10
N PHE A 156 -27.85 -5.46 -4.19
CA PHE A 156 -26.99 -4.76 -3.22
C PHE A 156 -25.53 -4.67 -3.65
N HIS A 157 -25.12 -5.34 -4.72
CA HIS A 157 -23.78 -5.16 -5.29
C HIS A 157 -23.79 -3.98 -6.24
N HIS A 158 -23.57 -2.80 -5.68
CA HIS A 158 -23.24 -1.64 -6.50
C HIS A 158 -21.94 -1.94 -7.25
N SER A 159 -22.02 -1.93 -8.57
CA SER A 159 -20.87 -2.04 -9.45
C SER A 159 -19.84 -1.00 -9.07
N ALA A 160 -18.79 -1.45 -8.42
CA ALA A 160 -17.72 -0.56 -8.00
C ALA A 160 -16.95 -0.09 -9.23
N PHE A 161 -16.99 1.22 -9.49
CA PHE A 161 -16.07 1.81 -10.44
C PHE A 161 -14.69 1.80 -9.82
N VAL A 162 -13.75 1.13 -10.45
CA VAL A 162 -12.34 1.18 -10.03
C VAL A 162 -11.68 2.37 -10.71
N SER A 163 -10.85 3.09 -9.98
CA SER A 163 -10.11 4.22 -10.55
C SER A 163 -8.98 3.77 -11.46
N LYS A 164 -8.74 4.55 -12.51
CA LYS A 164 -7.57 4.39 -13.37
C LYS A 164 -6.27 4.66 -12.63
N ASN A 165 -6.26 5.60 -11.69
CA ASN A 165 -5.10 5.99 -10.91
C ASN A 165 -5.42 5.99 -9.42
N ALA A 166 -4.43 5.62 -8.62
CA ALA A 166 -4.47 5.72 -7.17
C ALA A 166 -3.11 6.18 -6.65
N PHE A 167 -3.09 6.84 -5.50
CA PHE A 167 -1.84 7.22 -4.86
C PHE A 167 -1.96 7.21 -3.34
N ALA A 168 -0.83 7.01 -2.69
CA ALA A 168 -0.67 7.21 -1.26
C ALA A 168 0.73 7.75 -0.99
N TYR A 169 0.86 8.72 -0.10
CA TYR A 169 2.16 9.15 0.40
C TYR A 169 2.06 9.63 1.83
N GLY A 170 3.16 9.55 2.55
CA GLY A 170 3.22 9.98 3.92
C GLY A 170 4.63 10.10 4.45
N ILE A 171 4.75 10.86 5.52
CA ILE A 171 5.99 11.03 6.26
C ILE A 171 5.71 10.98 7.76
N GLU A 172 6.61 10.37 8.48
CA GLU A 172 6.60 10.28 9.95
C GLU A 172 7.99 10.65 10.47
N ALA A 173 8.02 11.50 11.49
CA ALA A 173 9.26 11.84 12.19
C ALA A 173 9.06 11.74 13.69
N GLY A 174 9.99 11.10 14.38
CA GLY A 174 10.01 10.96 15.83
C GLY A 174 11.39 11.26 16.41
N TYR A 175 11.41 11.93 17.54
CA TYR A 175 12.64 12.26 18.27
C TYR A 175 12.62 11.69 19.68
N ASN A 176 13.71 11.06 20.11
CA ASN A 176 13.87 10.53 21.45
C ASN A 176 14.25 11.66 22.43
N VAL A 177 13.26 12.22 23.11
CA VAL A 177 13.46 13.34 24.05
C VAL A 177 14.25 12.93 25.30
N PHE A 178 14.18 11.67 25.72
CA PHE A 178 14.95 11.18 26.87
C PHE A 178 16.45 11.08 26.60
N SER A 179 16.88 11.18 25.35
CA SER A 179 18.28 11.27 24.99
C SER A 179 18.98 12.52 25.59
N GLN A 180 18.21 13.57 25.92
CA GLN A 180 18.70 14.81 26.51
C GLN A 180 18.83 14.74 28.05
N ILE A 181 18.25 13.73 28.68
CA ILE A 181 18.25 13.55 30.15
C ILE A 181 19.20 12.42 30.50
N GLU A 182 20.33 12.76 31.11
CA GLU A 182 21.44 11.83 31.36
C GLU A 182 21.01 10.59 32.17
N LYS A 183 20.27 10.76 33.25
CA LYS A 183 19.75 9.67 34.09
C LYS A 183 18.90 8.68 33.31
N LEU A 184 17.93 9.16 32.52
CA LEU A 184 17.04 8.31 31.74
C LEU A 184 17.77 7.61 30.60
N ARG A 185 18.78 8.27 30.04
CA ARG A 185 19.67 7.69 29.03
C ARG A 185 20.52 6.55 29.62
N GLN A 186 21.05 6.71 30.83
CA GLN A 186 21.79 5.67 31.54
C GLN A 186 20.91 4.46 31.86
N ASP A 187 19.67 4.67 32.25
CA ASP A 187 18.67 3.63 32.49
C ASP A 187 18.14 2.99 31.18
N ASN A 188 18.65 3.38 30.00
CA ASN A 188 18.21 2.92 28.69
C ASN A 188 16.73 3.18 28.39
N GLN A 189 16.09 4.10 29.09
CA GLN A 189 14.73 4.52 28.80
C GLN A 189 14.68 5.40 27.55
N LYS A 190 13.62 5.28 26.76
CA LYS A 190 13.40 6.10 25.56
C LYS A 190 11.98 6.63 25.53
N LEU A 191 11.81 7.88 25.17
CA LEU A 191 10.53 8.48 24.88
C LEU A 191 10.60 9.21 23.54
N TYR A 192 9.94 8.64 22.54
CA TYR A 192 9.79 9.27 21.23
C TYR A 192 8.51 10.11 21.20
N LEU A 193 8.65 11.39 20.92
CA LEU A 193 7.56 12.21 20.43
C LEU A 193 7.56 12.11 18.90
N PHE A 194 6.42 11.85 18.29
CA PHE A 194 6.34 11.74 16.83
C PHE A 194 5.16 12.52 16.25
N GLY A 195 5.35 12.94 15.00
CA GLY A 195 4.30 13.48 14.14
C GLY A 195 4.27 12.70 12.84
N ARG A 196 3.07 12.56 12.25
CA ARG A 196 2.84 11.88 10.96
C ARG A 196 1.86 12.66 10.13
N TYR A 197 2.12 12.74 8.84
CA TYR A 197 1.21 13.22 7.82
C TYR A 197 1.06 12.15 6.73
N GLU A 198 -0.17 11.94 6.29
CA GLU A 198 -0.52 11.03 5.20
C GLU A 198 -1.54 11.69 4.28
N HIS A 199 -1.40 11.43 2.99
CA HIS A 199 -2.41 11.78 1.99
C HIS A 199 -2.55 10.61 1.01
N TYR A 200 -3.78 10.17 0.79
CA TYR A 200 -4.05 9.08 -0.13
C TYR A 200 -5.39 9.26 -0.83
N ASN A 201 -5.47 8.70 -2.03
CA ASN A 201 -6.70 8.65 -2.79
C ASN A 201 -6.72 7.39 -3.65
N PRO A 202 -7.48 6.35 -3.25
CA PRO A 202 -7.68 5.15 -4.06
C PRO A 202 -8.50 5.41 -5.32
N TYR A 203 -9.19 6.57 -5.40
CA TYR A 203 -9.98 6.99 -6.55
C TYR A 203 -9.51 8.35 -7.09
N ALA A 204 -8.29 8.40 -7.62
CA ALA A 204 -7.69 9.64 -8.08
C ALA A 204 -8.19 10.11 -9.45
N SER A 205 -8.79 9.24 -10.27
CA SER A 205 -9.33 9.60 -11.57
C SER A 205 -10.78 10.05 -11.47
N LYS A 206 -11.06 11.28 -11.89
CA LYS A 206 -12.43 11.78 -12.01
C LYS A 206 -13.10 11.20 -13.27
N THR A 207 -14.23 10.50 -13.09
CA THR A 207 -15.17 10.20 -14.17
C THR A 207 -16.26 11.26 -14.18
N LYS A 208 -16.76 11.61 -15.38
CA LYS A 208 -17.68 12.75 -15.56
C LYS A 208 -18.96 12.72 -14.69
N ASN A 209 -19.39 11.56 -14.19
CA ASN A 209 -20.67 11.40 -13.53
C ASN A 209 -20.63 10.88 -12.08
N THR A 210 -19.47 10.63 -11.50
CA THR A 210 -19.34 10.14 -10.13
C THR A 210 -18.13 10.78 -9.46
N SER A 211 -18.40 11.57 -8.44
CA SER A 211 -17.34 12.11 -7.59
C SER A 211 -17.19 11.21 -6.35
N TYR A 212 -16.04 10.59 -6.20
CA TYR A 212 -15.65 9.87 -4.99
C TYR A 212 -14.71 10.73 -4.15
N ASP A 213 -15.02 12.01 -4.01
CA ASP A 213 -14.18 12.97 -3.30
C ASP A 213 -13.96 12.60 -1.82
N TYR A 214 -14.87 11.83 -1.23
CA TYR A 214 -14.73 11.29 0.13
C TYR A 214 -13.56 10.28 0.28
N THR A 215 -13.07 9.69 -0.81
CA THR A 215 -11.91 8.80 -0.79
C THR A 215 -10.58 9.54 -0.76
N ASN A 216 -10.60 10.85 -1.02
CA ASN A 216 -9.43 11.71 -0.97
C ASN A 216 -9.22 12.19 0.48
N VAL A 217 -8.34 11.52 1.19
CA VAL A 217 -8.16 11.68 2.63
C VAL A 217 -6.77 12.21 2.93
N GLN A 218 -6.72 13.25 3.75
CA GLN A 218 -5.50 13.69 4.43
C GLN A 218 -5.61 13.32 5.90
N ARG A 219 -4.55 12.83 6.50
CA ARG A 219 -4.51 12.47 7.91
C ARG A 219 -3.28 13.04 8.58
N MET A 220 -3.47 13.64 9.73
CA MET A 220 -2.39 14.05 10.62
C MET A 220 -2.48 13.28 11.92
N ALA A 221 -1.32 12.89 12.46
CA ALA A 221 -1.26 12.22 13.75
C ALA A 221 -0.08 12.75 14.55
N VAL A 222 -0.24 12.77 15.87
CA VAL A 222 0.82 13.04 16.83
C VAL A 222 0.73 12.01 17.95
N GLY A 223 1.87 11.67 18.54
CA GLY A 223 1.85 10.67 19.60
C GLY A 223 3.17 10.48 20.30
N ILE A 224 3.15 9.52 21.20
CA ILE A 224 4.30 9.12 22.00
C ILE A 224 4.53 7.62 21.95
N ASN A 225 5.80 7.20 21.99
CA ASN A 225 6.21 5.83 22.23
C ASN A 225 7.20 5.82 23.39
N TYR A 226 6.76 5.31 24.53
CA TYR A 226 7.58 5.20 25.73
C TYR A 226 8.12 3.79 25.90
N TYR A 227 9.42 3.66 26.02
CA TYR A 227 10.13 2.42 26.28
C TYR A 227 10.74 2.48 27.71
N PRO A 228 10.04 1.96 28.74
CA PRO A 228 10.60 1.85 30.08
C PRO A 228 11.80 0.89 30.10
N VAL A 229 11.74 -0.15 29.29
CA VAL A 229 12.79 -1.14 29.03
C VAL A 229 12.77 -1.52 27.55
N LYS A 230 13.85 -2.15 27.07
CA LYS A 230 13.97 -2.48 25.61
C LYS A 230 12.84 -3.34 25.06
N GLN A 231 12.23 -4.18 25.89
CA GLN A 231 11.22 -5.18 25.48
C GLN A 231 9.79 -4.67 25.57
N ILE A 232 9.54 -3.56 26.29
CA ILE A 232 8.20 -3.03 26.53
C ILE A 232 8.07 -1.67 25.88
N VAL A 233 6.98 -1.45 25.17
CA VAL A 233 6.62 -0.13 24.64
C VAL A 233 5.17 0.20 24.98
N VAL A 234 4.96 1.39 25.53
CA VAL A 234 3.65 2.00 25.72
C VAL A 234 3.48 3.06 24.63
N LYS A 235 2.37 3.01 23.92
CA LYS A 235 2.11 3.91 22.79
C LYS A 235 0.79 4.64 22.97
N ALA A 236 0.77 5.93 22.64
CA ALA A 236 -0.44 6.72 22.54
C ALA A 236 -0.37 7.59 21.27
N GLU A 237 -1.46 7.66 20.53
CA GLU A 237 -1.55 8.42 19.28
C GLU A 237 -2.93 9.10 19.21
N TYR A 238 -2.92 10.36 18.88
CA TYR A 238 -4.11 11.11 18.45
C TYR A 238 -4.00 11.38 16.96
N SER A 239 -5.07 11.13 16.21
CA SER A 239 -5.08 11.37 14.77
C SER A 239 -6.40 12.02 14.33
N HIS A 240 -6.29 12.87 13.32
CA HIS A 240 -7.43 13.54 12.70
C HIS A 240 -7.40 13.31 11.19
N ARG A 241 -8.58 13.01 10.60
CA ARG A 241 -8.77 12.85 9.16
C ARG A 241 -9.50 14.05 8.60
N PHE A 242 -8.98 14.59 7.51
CA PHE A 242 -9.60 15.64 6.72
C PHE A 242 -10.11 15.02 5.43
N LEU A 243 -11.43 15.02 5.25
CA LEU A 243 -12.09 14.54 4.04
C LEU A 243 -12.37 15.72 3.12
N LYS A 244 -12.21 15.52 1.81
CA LYS A 244 -12.49 16.59 0.84
C LYS A 244 -14.00 16.87 0.70
N SER A 245 -14.86 15.87 0.90
CA SER A 245 -16.30 16.05 1.03
C SER A 245 -16.83 15.17 2.15
N GLN A 246 -17.84 15.67 2.88
CA GLN A 246 -18.66 14.82 3.73
C GLN A 246 -19.74 14.18 2.84
N TYR A 247 -20.18 12.98 3.22
CA TYR A 247 -21.23 12.22 2.52
C TYR A 247 -22.46 13.06 2.19
#